data_5ce18547cd75dd0cf0b4ce9f447e9b29
#
_entry.id   5ce18547cd75dd0cf0b4ce9f447e9b29
#
_cell.length_a   1.000
_cell.length_b   1.000
_cell.length_c   1.000
_cell.angle_alpha   90.00
_cell.angle_beta   90.00
_cell.angle_gamma   90.00
#
_symmetry.space_group_name_H-M   'P 1'
#
loop_
_entity.id
_entity.type
_entity.pdbx_description
1 polymer ?
#
loop_
_entity_poly.entity_id
_entity_poly.type
_entity_poly.pdbx_seq_one_letter_code
_entity_poly.pdbx_strand_id
1 'polypeptide(L)'
;MPEHLIEIRDLRVAFNGQPVVHGIDLDIRPGECVALVGESGSGKSVTAHSILQLLDPAITRIDGSIRYAGAELLGVHERYLRQLRGNRIAMIFQEPMSSLNPLHTIERQLGESLALHKGLAGAAARQRILELLELVGIQHPRDRLKAYPHQLSGGQRQRVMIAMALACEPQLLIADEPTTALDVTVQRKILLLLKELQERLGMALLIISHDLNLVRNIAQRVAVMRGGVIVEQASCEQLFGAPQHPYSIELLNAEPGGEALCREPAEDLLEVRHLNVRFRLGGGWLRAKSYLHAVNGIDLNLQRGKTLGIVGESGSGKSTLGQAILRLFDAQGSIRFQGEALEHLSGKQLRPLRKRLQVVFQDPFGSLSPRLCVEQIIAEGLQVHSDLDAAERERTVIDVLREVGLDPASRHRYPHEFSGGQRQRIAIARALVLKPDLILLDEPTSALDRTVQKQIVALLRRLQAEHGLTYLFISHDLAVVRALAHDLIVMKDGEVVERGETNALFHAAQHPYTRELLAASFSG
;
A
#
# COMPACT_ATOMS: atom_id res chain seq x y z
N MET A 1 12.59 -11.59 -36.02
CA MET A 1 11.69 -11.54 -34.85
C MET A 1 10.61 -10.51 -35.16
N PRO A 2 9.37 -10.67 -34.70
CA PRO A 2 8.36 -9.64 -34.89
C PRO A 2 8.85 -8.32 -34.29
N GLU A 3 8.51 -7.20 -34.91
CA GLU A 3 8.88 -5.85 -34.46
C GLU A 3 8.28 -5.57 -33.03
N HIS A 4 7.07 -6.07 -32.79
CA HIS A 4 6.38 -5.97 -31.52
C HIS A 4 6.08 -7.36 -30.94
N LEU A 5 6.33 -7.54 -29.64
CA LEU A 5 5.96 -8.73 -28.89
C LEU A 5 4.47 -8.69 -28.52
N ILE A 6 3.99 -7.53 -28.06
CA ILE A 6 2.57 -7.23 -27.83
C ILE A 6 2.20 -6.03 -28.68
N GLU A 7 1.04 -6.11 -29.31
CA GLU A 7 0.44 -5.02 -30.06
C GLU A 7 -1.04 -4.93 -29.70
N ILE A 8 -1.43 -3.80 -29.13
CA ILE A 8 -2.81 -3.47 -28.76
C ILE A 8 -3.27 -2.34 -29.66
N ARG A 9 -4.43 -2.48 -30.31
CA ARG A 9 -5.04 -1.47 -31.16
C ARG A 9 -6.53 -1.29 -30.85
N ASP A 10 -6.93 -0.04 -30.65
CA ASP A 10 -8.30 0.40 -30.32
C ASP A 10 -8.98 -0.49 -29.26
N LEU A 11 -8.21 -0.86 -28.21
CA LEU A 11 -8.74 -1.72 -27.14
C LEU A 11 -9.81 -0.99 -26.36
N ARG A 12 -11.01 -1.56 -26.32
CA ARG A 12 -12.16 -1.08 -25.56
C ARG A 12 -12.63 -2.18 -24.62
N VAL A 13 -12.87 -1.81 -23.36
CA VAL A 13 -13.36 -2.76 -22.35
C VAL A 13 -14.53 -2.15 -21.60
N ALA A 14 -15.63 -2.90 -21.50
CA ALA A 14 -16.82 -2.50 -20.76
C ALA A 14 -17.27 -3.61 -19.80
N PHE A 15 -17.71 -3.24 -18.59
CA PHE A 15 -18.31 -4.12 -17.61
C PHE A 15 -19.80 -3.80 -17.46
N ASN A 16 -20.66 -4.82 -17.66
CA ASN A 16 -22.13 -4.65 -17.62
C ASN A 16 -22.60 -3.48 -18.48
N GLY A 17 -21.97 -3.26 -19.64
CA GLY A 17 -22.27 -2.18 -20.57
C GLY A 17 -21.66 -0.82 -20.20
N GLN A 18 -21.00 -0.69 -19.06
CA GLN A 18 -20.29 0.54 -18.69
C GLN A 18 -18.84 0.49 -19.19
N PRO A 19 -18.42 1.39 -20.07
CA PRO A 19 -17.08 1.42 -20.62
C PRO A 19 -16.06 1.88 -19.56
N VAL A 20 -14.91 1.19 -19.52
CA VAL A 20 -13.79 1.47 -18.59
C VAL A 20 -12.51 1.77 -19.36
N VAL A 21 -12.31 1.15 -20.53
CA VAL A 21 -11.21 1.44 -21.46
C VAL A 21 -11.81 1.90 -22.79
N HIS A 22 -11.32 3.00 -23.35
CA HIS A 22 -11.98 3.78 -24.39
C HIS A 22 -11.19 3.87 -25.71
N GLY A 23 -10.58 2.77 -26.16
CA GLY A 23 -9.83 2.74 -27.40
C GLY A 23 -8.38 3.16 -27.20
N ILE A 24 -7.59 2.28 -26.60
CA ILE A 24 -6.16 2.53 -26.37
C ILE A 24 -5.31 1.76 -27.37
N ASP A 25 -4.17 2.37 -27.73
CA ASP A 25 -3.10 1.78 -28.51
C ASP A 25 -1.86 1.66 -27.63
N LEU A 26 -1.26 0.47 -27.57
CA LEU A 26 -0.03 0.20 -26.83
C LEU A 26 0.72 -0.92 -27.52
N ASP A 27 2.04 -0.77 -27.67
CA ASP A 27 2.93 -1.82 -28.14
C ASP A 27 4.08 -2.05 -27.16
N ILE A 28 4.61 -3.25 -27.14
CA ILE A 28 5.77 -3.65 -26.34
C ILE A 28 6.71 -4.44 -27.25
N ARG A 29 7.98 -4.03 -27.32
CA ARG A 29 9.00 -4.71 -28.10
C ARG A 29 9.65 -5.85 -27.30
N PRO A 30 10.24 -6.86 -27.97
CA PRO A 30 11.03 -7.87 -27.26
C PRO A 30 12.12 -7.22 -26.40
N GLY A 31 12.23 -7.63 -25.13
CA GLY A 31 13.23 -7.09 -24.20
C GLY A 31 12.99 -5.66 -23.71
N GLU A 32 11.89 -5.01 -24.10
CA GLU A 32 11.55 -3.65 -23.66
C GLU A 32 10.88 -3.65 -22.29
N CYS A 33 11.20 -2.65 -21.47
CA CYS A 33 10.45 -2.34 -20.24
C CYS A 33 9.54 -1.14 -20.50
N VAL A 34 8.23 -1.38 -20.50
CA VAL A 34 7.18 -0.35 -20.64
C VAL A 34 6.45 -0.20 -19.32
N ALA A 35 6.22 1.04 -18.88
CA ALA A 35 5.39 1.32 -17.73
C ALA A 35 4.04 1.89 -18.16
N LEU A 36 2.97 1.41 -17.52
CA LEU A 36 1.63 1.95 -17.63
C LEU A 36 1.27 2.60 -16.29
N VAL A 37 1.16 3.94 -16.27
CA VAL A 37 0.98 4.73 -15.04
C VAL A 37 -0.30 5.55 -15.06
N GLY A 38 -0.79 5.95 -13.89
CA GLY A 38 -2.01 6.77 -13.73
C GLY A 38 -2.69 6.51 -12.39
N GLU A 39 -3.75 7.26 -12.10
CA GLU A 39 -4.55 7.12 -10.88
C GLU A 39 -5.25 5.76 -10.76
N SER A 40 -5.66 5.42 -9.54
CA SER A 40 -6.49 4.23 -9.30
C SER A 40 -7.81 4.35 -10.08
N GLY A 41 -8.24 3.24 -10.71
CA GLY A 41 -9.43 3.22 -11.55
C GLY A 41 -9.25 3.78 -12.97
N SER A 42 -8.04 4.19 -13.40
CA SER A 42 -7.80 4.67 -14.77
C SER A 42 -7.85 3.60 -15.85
N GLY A 43 -7.97 2.30 -15.50
CA GLY A 43 -8.08 1.18 -16.45
C GLY A 43 -6.79 0.36 -16.67
N LYS A 44 -5.69 0.65 -15.95
CA LYS A 44 -4.36 0.00 -16.11
C LYS A 44 -4.42 -1.52 -15.94
N SER A 45 -4.90 -1.99 -14.79
CA SER A 45 -5.02 -3.43 -14.50
C SER A 45 -6.01 -4.12 -15.44
N VAL A 46 -7.10 -3.44 -15.82
CA VAL A 46 -8.06 -3.94 -16.82
C VAL A 46 -7.36 -4.17 -18.16
N THR A 47 -6.52 -3.22 -18.61
CA THR A 47 -5.72 -3.36 -19.83
C THR A 47 -4.78 -4.56 -19.76
N ALA A 48 -4.06 -4.72 -18.64
CA ALA A 48 -3.14 -5.85 -18.44
C ALA A 48 -3.87 -7.21 -18.39
N HIS A 49 -5.00 -7.28 -17.68
CA HIS A 49 -5.81 -8.50 -17.62
C HIS A 49 -6.43 -8.85 -18.97
N SER A 50 -6.71 -7.85 -19.81
CA SER A 50 -7.22 -8.08 -21.18
C SER A 50 -6.19 -8.78 -22.06
N ILE A 51 -4.89 -8.52 -21.90
CA ILE A 51 -3.82 -9.21 -22.64
C ILE A 51 -3.90 -10.73 -22.43
N LEU A 52 -4.13 -11.14 -21.20
CA LEU A 52 -4.24 -12.55 -20.82
C LEU A 52 -5.68 -13.09 -20.85
N GLN A 53 -6.67 -12.25 -21.21
CA GLN A 53 -8.11 -12.57 -21.16
C GLN A 53 -8.51 -13.20 -19.81
N LEU A 54 -8.15 -12.53 -18.71
CA LEU A 54 -8.47 -12.95 -17.33
C LEU A 54 -9.75 -12.32 -16.79
N LEU A 55 -10.37 -11.41 -17.55
CA LEU A 55 -11.63 -10.77 -17.18
C LEU A 55 -12.80 -11.74 -17.37
N ASP A 56 -13.79 -11.67 -16.48
CA ASP A 56 -14.96 -12.55 -16.54
C ASP A 56 -15.80 -12.26 -17.81
N PRO A 57 -15.90 -13.20 -18.76
CA PRO A 57 -16.63 -12.98 -20.01
C PRO A 57 -18.14 -12.82 -19.83
N ALA A 58 -18.68 -13.20 -18.65
CA ALA A 58 -20.12 -13.05 -18.38
C ALA A 58 -20.54 -11.59 -18.18
N ILE A 59 -19.62 -10.74 -17.72
CA ILE A 59 -19.87 -9.32 -17.41
C ILE A 59 -19.00 -8.36 -18.23
N THR A 60 -18.02 -8.88 -18.97
CA THR A 60 -17.04 -8.07 -19.69
C THR A 60 -17.20 -8.20 -21.19
N ARG A 61 -17.20 -7.07 -21.88
CA ARG A 61 -17.07 -6.99 -23.34
C ARG A 61 -15.73 -6.37 -23.68
N ILE A 62 -14.96 -7.03 -24.56
CA ILE A 62 -13.66 -6.57 -25.06
C ILE A 62 -13.76 -6.43 -26.58
N ASP A 63 -13.50 -5.24 -27.11
CA ASP A 63 -13.45 -4.93 -28.53
C ASP A 63 -12.06 -4.38 -28.88
N GLY A 64 -11.67 -4.43 -30.16
CA GLY A 64 -10.36 -4.02 -30.67
C GLY A 64 -9.50 -5.20 -31.10
N SER A 65 -8.18 -5.08 -30.96
CA SER A 65 -7.21 -6.14 -31.28
C SER A 65 -6.10 -6.20 -30.22
N ILE A 66 -5.74 -7.42 -29.82
CA ILE A 66 -4.56 -7.70 -28.99
C ILE A 66 -3.79 -8.81 -29.66
N ARG A 67 -2.57 -8.51 -30.11
CA ARG A 67 -1.70 -9.49 -30.77
C ARG A 67 -0.46 -9.80 -29.94
N TYR A 68 -0.12 -11.08 -29.87
CA TYR A 68 1.13 -11.58 -29.31
C TYR A 68 1.98 -12.18 -30.42
N ALA A 69 3.17 -11.65 -30.65
CA ALA A 69 4.07 -12.06 -31.74
C ALA A 69 3.37 -12.14 -33.11
N GLY A 70 2.45 -11.20 -33.38
CA GLY A 70 1.65 -11.12 -34.61
C GLY A 70 0.36 -11.95 -34.62
N ALA A 71 0.15 -12.87 -33.67
CA ALA A 71 -1.05 -13.68 -33.56
C ALA A 71 -2.13 -12.99 -32.69
N GLU A 72 -3.35 -12.91 -33.21
CA GLU A 72 -4.48 -12.33 -32.48
C GLU A 72 -4.82 -13.17 -31.23
N LEU A 73 -5.09 -12.50 -30.10
CA LEU A 73 -5.47 -13.15 -28.84
C LEU A 73 -6.97 -13.03 -28.53
N LEU A 74 -7.67 -12.03 -29.10
CA LEU A 74 -9.11 -11.91 -28.89
C LEU A 74 -9.86 -12.99 -29.69
N GLY A 75 -10.80 -13.65 -29.01
CA GLY A 75 -11.63 -14.70 -29.65
C GLY A 75 -10.92 -16.03 -29.92
N VAL A 76 -9.65 -16.21 -29.49
CA VAL A 76 -8.96 -17.50 -29.65
C VAL A 76 -9.48 -18.54 -28.65
N HIS A 77 -9.30 -19.81 -29.00
CA HIS A 77 -9.74 -20.93 -28.17
C HIS A 77 -8.95 -20.98 -26.83
N GLU A 78 -9.63 -21.26 -25.73
CA GLU A 78 -9.06 -21.30 -24.37
C GLU A 78 -7.83 -22.22 -24.24
N ARG A 79 -7.78 -23.31 -25.02
CA ARG A 79 -6.60 -24.19 -25.05
C ARG A 79 -5.32 -23.47 -25.47
N TYR A 80 -5.41 -22.51 -26.41
CA TYR A 80 -4.26 -21.70 -26.82
C TYR A 80 -3.85 -20.72 -25.71
N LEU A 81 -4.81 -20.04 -25.09
CA LEU A 81 -4.55 -19.14 -23.97
C LEU A 81 -3.86 -19.84 -22.79
N ARG A 82 -4.28 -21.08 -22.47
CA ARG A 82 -3.61 -21.89 -21.43
C ARG A 82 -2.17 -22.24 -21.75
N GLN A 83 -1.79 -22.35 -23.02
CA GLN A 83 -0.40 -22.57 -23.42
C GLN A 83 0.45 -21.30 -23.29
N LEU A 84 -0.17 -20.11 -23.33
CA LEU A 84 0.50 -18.84 -23.19
C LEU A 84 0.61 -18.41 -21.71
N ARG A 85 -0.50 -18.52 -20.95
CA ARG A 85 -0.58 -18.10 -19.56
C ARG A 85 0.38 -18.90 -18.68
N GLY A 86 1.25 -18.19 -17.96
CA GLY A 86 2.27 -18.78 -17.08
C GLY A 86 3.46 -19.42 -17.78
N ASN A 87 3.46 -19.53 -19.11
CA ASN A 87 4.54 -20.09 -19.91
C ASN A 87 5.26 -19.02 -20.75
N ARG A 88 4.53 -18.38 -21.68
CA ARG A 88 5.07 -17.33 -22.57
C ARG A 88 4.81 -15.93 -22.04
N ILE A 89 3.65 -15.74 -21.45
CA ILE A 89 3.25 -14.50 -20.78
C ILE A 89 2.92 -14.85 -19.33
N ALA A 90 3.65 -14.26 -18.41
CA ALA A 90 3.41 -14.44 -16.96
C ALA A 90 2.95 -13.13 -16.33
N MET A 91 2.28 -13.23 -15.20
CA MET A 91 1.77 -12.08 -14.48
C MET A 91 2.05 -12.17 -12.99
N ILE A 92 2.48 -11.05 -12.42
CA ILE A 92 2.54 -10.80 -10.98
C ILE A 92 1.32 -9.94 -10.65
N PHE A 93 0.46 -10.44 -9.77
CA PHE A 93 -0.77 -9.75 -9.35
C PHE A 93 -0.50 -8.77 -8.21
N GLN A 94 -1.38 -7.80 -8.05
CA GLN A 94 -1.26 -6.69 -7.09
C GLN A 94 -1.16 -7.17 -5.63
N GLU A 95 -1.88 -8.23 -5.24
CA GLU A 95 -1.92 -8.71 -3.87
C GLU A 95 -1.26 -10.09 -3.71
N PRO A 96 -0.11 -10.19 -2.99
CA PRO A 96 0.54 -11.47 -2.71
C PRO A 96 -0.31 -12.43 -1.87
N MET A 97 -1.18 -11.90 -1.02
CA MET A 97 -2.02 -12.71 -0.13
C MET A 97 -3.13 -13.45 -0.85
N SER A 98 -3.70 -12.85 -1.87
CA SER A 98 -4.75 -13.45 -2.70
C SER A 98 -4.19 -14.35 -3.81
N SER A 99 -2.93 -14.11 -4.22
CA SER A 99 -2.27 -14.82 -5.33
C SER A 99 -1.61 -16.13 -4.91
N LEU A 100 -1.20 -16.27 -3.65
CA LEU A 100 -0.62 -17.49 -3.11
C LEU A 100 -1.69 -18.30 -2.36
N ASN A 101 -1.81 -19.58 -2.66
CA ASN A 101 -2.72 -20.47 -1.93
C ASN A 101 -2.21 -20.69 -0.49
N PRO A 102 -2.96 -20.23 0.56
CA PRO A 102 -2.51 -20.33 1.94
C PRO A 102 -2.38 -21.75 2.47
N LEU A 103 -3.02 -22.72 1.81
CA LEU A 103 -3.03 -24.13 2.20
C LEU A 103 -1.92 -24.98 1.52
N HIS A 104 -1.18 -24.39 0.57
CA HIS A 104 -0.12 -25.07 -0.15
C HIS A 104 1.26 -24.53 0.27
N THR A 105 2.24 -25.43 0.34
CA THR A 105 3.65 -25.05 0.57
C THR A 105 4.22 -24.33 -0.66
N ILE A 106 5.28 -23.58 -0.47
CA ILE A 106 5.99 -22.87 -1.55
C ILE A 106 6.49 -23.86 -2.62
N GLU A 107 7.07 -25.01 -2.22
CA GLU A 107 7.51 -26.06 -3.14
C GLU A 107 6.36 -26.55 -4.03
N ARG A 108 5.17 -26.78 -3.46
CA ARG A 108 4.02 -27.26 -4.21
C ARG A 108 3.55 -26.25 -5.25
N GLN A 109 3.45 -24.97 -4.88
CA GLN A 109 2.96 -23.92 -5.77
C GLN A 109 3.91 -23.66 -6.95
N LEU A 110 5.22 -23.56 -6.69
CA LEU A 110 6.23 -23.44 -7.75
C LEU A 110 6.29 -24.69 -8.63
N GLY A 111 6.17 -25.88 -8.03
CA GLY A 111 6.19 -27.16 -8.73
C GLY A 111 5.02 -27.36 -9.69
N GLU A 112 3.85 -26.78 -9.40
CA GLU A 112 2.65 -26.88 -10.24
C GLU A 112 2.88 -26.26 -11.62
N SER A 113 3.44 -25.05 -11.69
CA SER A 113 3.76 -24.36 -12.95
C SER A 113 4.82 -25.15 -13.77
N LEU A 114 5.84 -25.68 -13.09
CA LEU A 114 6.89 -26.48 -13.74
C LEU A 114 6.35 -27.81 -14.29
N ALA A 115 5.49 -28.48 -13.55
CA ALA A 115 4.86 -29.73 -13.99
C ALA A 115 3.94 -29.51 -15.19
N LEU A 116 3.11 -28.44 -15.15
CA LEU A 116 2.13 -28.13 -16.17
C LEU A 116 2.77 -27.73 -17.51
N HIS A 117 3.78 -26.88 -17.48
CA HIS A 117 4.34 -26.25 -18.68
C HIS A 117 5.69 -26.78 -19.13
N LYS A 118 6.49 -27.33 -18.23
CA LYS A 118 7.83 -27.87 -18.52
C LYS A 118 7.90 -29.40 -18.36
N GLY A 119 6.84 -30.05 -17.85
CA GLY A 119 6.84 -31.47 -17.58
C GLY A 119 7.83 -31.92 -16.50
N LEU A 120 8.32 -30.96 -15.68
CA LEU A 120 9.28 -31.25 -14.61
C LEU A 120 8.56 -31.76 -13.37
N ALA A 121 9.07 -32.86 -12.78
CA ALA A 121 8.55 -33.43 -11.55
C ALA A 121 9.66 -33.96 -10.65
N GLY A 122 9.34 -34.26 -9.38
CA GLY A 122 10.26 -34.88 -8.43
C GLY A 122 11.55 -34.09 -8.18
N ALA A 123 12.69 -34.74 -8.27
CA ALA A 123 13.99 -34.14 -7.94
C ALA A 123 14.38 -33.01 -8.93
N ALA A 124 14.06 -33.15 -10.21
CA ALA A 124 14.36 -32.12 -11.22
C ALA A 124 13.55 -30.84 -10.97
N ALA A 125 12.24 -30.94 -10.67
CA ALA A 125 11.42 -29.80 -10.29
C ALA A 125 11.96 -29.14 -9.02
N ARG A 126 12.31 -29.94 -8.01
CA ARG A 126 12.85 -29.41 -6.75
C ARG A 126 14.16 -28.66 -6.93
N GLN A 127 15.07 -29.15 -7.76
CA GLN A 127 16.32 -28.47 -8.07
C GLN A 127 16.02 -27.11 -8.75
N ARG A 128 15.12 -27.11 -9.73
CA ARG A 128 14.72 -25.87 -10.43
C ARG A 128 14.06 -24.87 -9.48
N ILE A 129 13.23 -25.32 -8.56
CA ILE A 129 12.61 -24.46 -7.53
C ILE A 129 13.68 -23.80 -6.65
N LEU A 130 14.70 -24.54 -6.23
CA LEU A 130 15.80 -23.96 -5.45
C LEU A 130 16.54 -22.87 -6.22
N GLU A 131 16.85 -23.11 -7.50
CA GLU A 131 17.50 -22.14 -8.38
C GLU A 131 16.62 -20.86 -8.54
N LEU A 132 15.31 -21.00 -8.70
CA LEU A 132 14.37 -19.89 -8.78
C LEU A 132 14.32 -19.09 -7.49
N LEU A 133 14.28 -19.74 -6.33
CA LEU A 133 14.27 -19.07 -5.04
C LEU A 133 15.60 -18.34 -4.76
N GLU A 134 16.74 -18.91 -5.17
CA GLU A 134 18.05 -18.27 -5.12
C GLU A 134 18.10 -17.06 -6.07
N LEU A 135 17.61 -17.21 -7.30
CA LEU A 135 17.55 -16.16 -8.33
C LEU A 135 16.79 -14.90 -7.83
N VAL A 136 15.70 -15.08 -7.08
CA VAL A 136 14.95 -13.97 -6.50
C VAL A 136 15.48 -13.54 -5.13
N GLY A 137 16.59 -14.09 -4.65
CA GLY A 137 17.27 -13.69 -3.42
C GLY A 137 16.55 -14.13 -2.13
N ILE A 138 15.90 -15.28 -2.13
CA ILE A 138 15.38 -15.92 -0.92
C ILE A 138 16.55 -16.57 -0.17
N GLN A 139 16.79 -16.13 1.07
CA GLN A 139 17.81 -16.71 1.93
C GLN A 139 17.39 -18.09 2.46
N HIS A 140 18.34 -19.04 2.52
CA HIS A 140 18.11 -20.41 2.95
C HIS A 140 16.92 -21.09 2.24
N PRO A 141 16.92 -21.16 0.88
CA PRO A 141 15.77 -21.59 0.10
C PRO A 141 15.30 -23.01 0.44
N ARG A 142 16.22 -23.91 0.85
CA ARG A 142 15.89 -25.28 1.27
C ARG A 142 14.94 -25.32 2.46
N ASP A 143 15.11 -24.42 3.43
CA ASP A 143 14.27 -24.34 4.62
C ASP A 143 12.90 -23.74 4.31
N ARG A 144 12.79 -22.99 3.21
CA ARG A 144 11.56 -22.33 2.78
C ARG A 144 10.66 -23.19 1.89
N LEU A 145 11.15 -24.29 1.34
CA LEU A 145 10.36 -25.18 0.48
C LEU A 145 9.06 -25.65 1.14
N LYS A 146 9.14 -26.04 2.42
CA LYS A 146 7.99 -26.53 3.19
C LYS A 146 7.21 -25.43 3.91
N ALA A 147 7.64 -24.18 3.79
CA ALA A 147 6.95 -23.06 4.38
C ALA A 147 5.62 -22.78 3.67
N TYR A 148 4.64 -22.29 4.42
CA TYR A 148 3.38 -21.76 3.91
C TYR A 148 3.47 -20.24 3.72
N PRO A 149 2.64 -19.62 2.85
CA PRO A 149 2.69 -18.19 2.60
C PRO A 149 2.62 -17.31 3.86
N HIS A 150 1.80 -17.69 4.84
CA HIS A 150 1.65 -16.94 6.09
C HIS A 150 2.90 -16.96 6.99
N GLN A 151 3.87 -17.85 6.74
CA GLN A 151 5.14 -17.94 7.47
C GLN A 151 6.25 -17.05 6.86
N LEU A 152 5.96 -16.37 5.74
CA LEU A 152 6.88 -15.50 5.03
C LEU A 152 6.53 -14.03 5.28
N SER A 153 7.55 -13.16 5.28
CA SER A 153 7.34 -11.69 5.27
C SER A 153 6.70 -11.23 3.96
N GLY A 154 6.14 -10.02 3.92
CA GLY A 154 5.55 -9.44 2.69
C GLY A 154 6.52 -9.44 1.51
N GLY A 155 7.75 -8.98 1.71
CA GLY A 155 8.79 -8.99 0.68
C GLY A 155 9.22 -10.41 0.26
N GLN A 156 9.24 -11.37 1.18
CA GLN A 156 9.53 -12.78 0.81
C GLN A 156 8.40 -13.39 -0.01
N ARG A 157 7.13 -13.12 0.32
CA ARG A 157 5.97 -13.56 -0.49
C ARG A 157 6.05 -12.98 -1.89
N GLN A 158 6.38 -11.70 -2.01
CA GLN A 158 6.54 -11.04 -3.30
C GLN A 158 7.65 -11.71 -4.14
N ARG A 159 8.81 -12.00 -3.54
CA ARG A 159 9.90 -12.74 -4.20
C ARG A 159 9.47 -14.13 -4.65
N VAL A 160 8.69 -14.84 -3.85
CA VAL A 160 8.12 -16.15 -4.24
C VAL A 160 7.16 -16.00 -5.43
N MET A 161 6.29 -14.97 -5.47
CA MET A 161 5.43 -14.71 -6.63
C MET A 161 6.24 -14.41 -7.89
N ILE A 162 7.31 -13.62 -7.77
CA ILE A 162 8.25 -13.37 -8.88
C ILE A 162 8.86 -14.70 -9.35
N ALA A 163 9.33 -15.55 -8.42
CA ALA A 163 9.88 -16.87 -8.76
C ALA A 163 8.84 -17.76 -9.49
N MET A 164 7.57 -17.73 -9.06
CA MET A 164 6.49 -18.45 -9.75
C MET A 164 6.26 -17.92 -11.16
N ALA A 165 6.21 -16.61 -11.35
CA ALA A 165 6.03 -15.99 -12.66
C ALA A 165 7.19 -16.31 -13.61
N LEU A 166 8.42 -16.45 -13.09
CA LEU A 166 9.62 -16.75 -13.86
C LEU A 166 9.87 -18.26 -14.06
N ALA A 167 9.07 -19.14 -13.44
CA ALA A 167 9.32 -20.59 -13.45
C ALA A 167 9.48 -21.16 -14.87
N CYS A 168 8.72 -20.64 -15.83
CA CYS A 168 8.73 -21.07 -17.22
C CYS A 168 9.54 -20.18 -18.17
N GLU A 169 10.30 -19.21 -17.67
CA GLU A 169 11.10 -18.27 -18.47
C GLU A 169 10.25 -17.55 -19.53
N PRO A 170 9.31 -16.70 -19.09
CA PRO A 170 8.37 -16.05 -20.01
C PRO A 170 9.07 -15.04 -20.92
N GLN A 171 8.46 -14.78 -22.09
CA GLN A 171 8.90 -13.74 -23.01
C GLN A 171 8.38 -12.36 -22.60
N LEU A 172 7.22 -12.32 -21.93
CA LEU A 172 6.63 -11.12 -21.32
C LEU A 172 6.29 -11.39 -19.88
N LEU A 173 6.75 -10.52 -18.98
CA LEU A 173 6.29 -10.44 -17.60
C LEU A 173 5.42 -9.19 -17.43
N ILE A 174 4.19 -9.37 -16.99
CA ILE A 174 3.30 -8.29 -16.59
C ILE A 174 3.36 -8.17 -15.06
N ALA A 175 3.74 -7.02 -14.55
CA ALA A 175 3.83 -6.75 -13.12
C ALA A 175 2.78 -5.69 -12.74
N ASP A 176 1.64 -6.14 -12.21
CA ASP A 176 0.53 -5.27 -11.80
C ASP A 176 0.74 -4.82 -10.36
N GLU A 177 1.20 -3.57 -10.21
CA GLU A 177 1.55 -2.96 -8.92
C GLU A 177 2.40 -3.88 -8.01
N PRO A 178 3.56 -4.36 -8.48
CA PRO A 178 4.30 -5.43 -7.81
C PRO A 178 4.88 -5.05 -6.45
N THR A 179 4.71 -3.81 -6.02
CA THR A 179 5.29 -3.25 -4.79
C THR A 179 4.24 -2.69 -3.82
N THR A 180 2.96 -2.79 -4.15
CA THR A 180 1.87 -2.34 -3.27
C THR A 180 1.92 -3.06 -1.93
N ALA A 181 1.66 -2.34 -0.84
CA ALA A 181 1.71 -2.81 0.54
C ALA A 181 3.12 -3.24 1.05
N LEU A 182 4.19 -2.83 0.36
CA LEU A 182 5.58 -3.00 0.83
C LEU A 182 6.15 -1.66 1.28
N ASP A 183 7.10 -1.70 2.22
CA ASP A 183 7.86 -0.51 2.59
C ASP A 183 8.81 -0.05 1.46
N VAL A 184 9.16 1.23 1.46
CA VAL A 184 9.93 1.88 0.37
C VAL A 184 11.27 1.19 0.09
N THR A 185 11.93 0.68 1.14
CA THR A 185 13.21 -0.02 1.02
C THR A 185 13.04 -1.35 0.27
N VAL A 186 12.00 -2.12 0.61
CA VAL A 186 11.67 -3.39 -0.05
C VAL A 186 11.13 -3.13 -1.46
N GLN A 187 10.31 -2.10 -1.67
CA GLN A 187 9.81 -1.70 -3.00
C GLN A 187 10.98 -1.50 -3.97
N ARG A 188 11.96 -0.67 -3.58
CA ARG A 188 13.15 -0.41 -4.41
C ARG A 188 13.93 -1.69 -4.72
N LYS A 189 14.16 -2.56 -3.72
CA LYS A 189 14.86 -3.85 -3.90
C LYS A 189 14.11 -4.79 -4.87
N ILE A 190 12.78 -4.82 -4.82
CA ILE A 190 11.95 -5.63 -5.75
C ILE A 190 12.03 -5.09 -7.18
N LEU A 191 11.94 -3.77 -7.35
CA LEU A 191 11.99 -3.16 -8.68
C LEU A 191 13.37 -3.32 -9.34
N LEU A 192 14.45 -3.14 -8.57
CA LEU A 192 15.81 -3.41 -9.05
C LEU A 192 15.98 -4.89 -9.42
N LEU A 193 15.44 -5.81 -8.63
CA LEU A 193 15.41 -7.23 -8.95
C LEU A 193 14.68 -7.50 -10.26
N LEU A 194 13.51 -6.92 -10.48
CA LEU A 194 12.75 -7.09 -11.72
C LEU A 194 13.54 -6.58 -12.94
N LYS A 195 14.23 -5.44 -12.80
CA LYS A 195 15.10 -4.89 -13.86
C LYS A 195 16.27 -5.83 -14.16
N GLU A 196 17.00 -6.29 -13.15
CA GLU A 196 18.11 -7.24 -13.28
C GLU A 196 17.64 -8.52 -13.99
N LEU A 197 16.50 -9.06 -13.58
CA LEU A 197 15.92 -10.26 -14.18
C LEU A 197 15.48 -10.04 -15.63
N GLN A 198 14.90 -8.87 -15.94
CA GLN A 198 14.50 -8.47 -17.28
C GLN A 198 15.71 -8.43 -18.21
N GLU A 199 16.81 -7.77 -17.80
CA GLU A 199 18.05 -7.68 -18.55
C GLU A 199 18.72 -9.06 -18.73
N ARG A 200 18.82 -9.84 -17.65
CA ARG A 200 19.47 -11.17 -17.65
C ARG A 200 18.74 -12.20 -18.50
N LEU A 201 17.42 -12.20 -18.48
CA LEU A 201 16.59 -13.16 -19.21
C LEU A 201 16.18 -12.68 -20.59
N GLY A 202 16.44 -11.40 -20.94
CA GLY A 202 16.04 -10.79 -22.20
C GLY A 202 14.53 -10.74 -22.41
N MET A 203 13.74 -10.81 -21.34
CA MET A 203 12.28 -10.76 -21.41
C MET A 203 11.76 -9.33 -21.52
N ALA A 204 10.60 -9.14 -22.13
CA ALA A 204 9.88 -7.87 -22.05
C ALA A 204 9.18 -7.73 -20.68
N LEU A 205 9.03 -6.48 -20.22
CA LEU A 205 8.41 -6.18 -18.92
C LEU A 205 7.36 -5.08 -19.09
N LEU A 206 6.11 -5.37 -18.72
CA LEU A 206 5.06 -4.37 -18.56
C LEU A 206 4.84 -4.13 -17.06
N ILE A 207 5.23 -2.96 -16.58
CA ILE A 207 5.03 -2.56 -15.17
C ILE A 207 3.81 -1.64 -15.08
N ILE A 208 2.87 -1.98 -14.22
CA ILE A 208 1.79 -1.09 -13.82
C ILE A 208 2.14 -0.48 -12.47
N SER A 209 2.06 0.83 -12.37
CA SER A 209 2.32 1.56 -11.12
C SER A 209 1.51 2.85 -11.06
N HIS A 210 1.18 3.26 -9.85
CA HIS A 210 0.68 4.61 -9.57
C HIS A 210 1.81 5.55 -9.12
N ASP A 211 3.03 5.04 -8.92
CA ASP A 211 4.20 5.82 -8.50
C ASP A 211 5.19 6.01 -9.66
N LEU A 212 5.22 7.22 -10.21
CA LEU A 212 6.11 7.60 -11.30
C LEU A 212 7.59 7.57 -10.90
N ASN A 213 7.93 7.93 -9.66
CA ASN A 213 9.33 7.95 -9.23
C ASN A 213 9.96 6.56 -9.24
N LEU A 214 9.17 5.53 -8.89
CA LEU A 214 9.63 4.15 -8.96
C LEU A 214 9.89 3.69 -10.41
N VAL A 215 9.08 4.16 -11.35
CA VAL A 215 9.14 3.79 -12.77
C VAL A 215 10.33 4.45 -13.49
N ARG A 216 10.72 5.66 -13.08
CA ARG A 216 11.78 6.47 -13.69
C ARG A 216 13.10 5.70 -13.90
N ASN A 217 13.46 4.87 -12.93
CA ASN A 217 14.75 4.16 -12.93
C ASN A 217 14.72 2.79 -13.66
N ILE A 218 13.54 2.36 -14.13
CA ILE A 218 13.34 1.01 -14.63
C ILE A 218 12.81 1.00 -16.06
N ALA A 219 11.81 1.83 -16.36
CA ALA A 219 11.14 1.83 -17.65
C ALA A 219 11.94 2.60 -18.71
N GLN A 220 11.91 2.10 -19.94
CA GLN A 220 12.43 2.78 -21.11
C GLN A 220 11.37 3.70 -21.72
N ARG A 221 10.11 3.29 -21.66
CA ARG A 221 8.96 4.04 -22.17
C ARG A 221 7.81 4.01 -21.16
N VAL A 222 7.08 5.10 -21.09
CA VAL A 222 5.97 5.28 -20.16
C VAL A 222 4.71 5.67 -20.94
N ALA A 223 3.61 5.00 -20.65
CA ALA A 223 2.27 5.37 -21.09
C ALA A 223 1.46 5.86 -19.89
N VAL A 224 0.98 7.10 -19.95
CA VAL A 224 0.16 7.73 -18.91
C VAL A 224 -1.31 7.53 -19.22
N MET A 225 -2.06 6.93 -18.31
CA MET A 225 -3.47 6.58 -18.50
C MET A 225 -4.36 7.36 -17.54
N ARG A 226 -5.42 7.99 -18.09
CA ARG A 226 -6.43 8.70 -17.32
C ARG A 226 -7.82 8.39 -17.87
N GLY A 227 -8.78 8.02 -17.00
CA GLY A 227 -10.17 7.82 -17.40
C GLY A 227 -10.34 6.86 -18.59
N GLY A 228 -9.59 5.76 -18.64
CA GLY A 228 -9.69 4.75 -19.68
C GLY A 228 -8.99 5.05 -21.01
N VAL A 229 -8.25 6.16 -21.12
CA VAL A 229 -7.47 6.52 -22.33
C VAL A 229 -5.99 6.72 -22.00
N ILE A 230 -5.10 6.44 -22.95
CA ILE A 230 -3.69 6.85 -22.86
C ILE A 230 -3.62 8.31 -23.32
N VAL A 231 -3.26 9.19 -22.38
CA VAL A 231 -3.21 10.65 -22.62
C VAL A 231 -1.84 11.11 -23.08
N GLU A 232 -0.78 10.39 -22.72
CA GLU A 232 0.59 10.67 -23.17
C GLU A 232 1.39 9.37 -23.20
N GLN A 233 2.25 9.22 -24.21
CA GLN A 233 3.18 8.12 -24.34
C GLN A 233 4.50 8.65 -24.85
N ALA A 234 5.58 8.45 -24.07
CA ALA A 234 6.89 8.98 -24.37
C ALA A 234 8.01 8.09 -23.81
N SER A 235 9.27 8.34 -24.22
CA SER A 235 10.41 7.78 -23.52
C SER A 235 10.41 8.28 -22.06
N CYS A 236 10.96 7.49 -21.16
CA CYS A 236 11.06 7.86 -19.74
C CYS A 236 11.75 9.25 -19.60
N GLU A 237 12.86 9.46 -20.33
CA GLU A 237 13.59 10.73 -20.31
C GLU A 237 12.71 11.93 -20.74
N GLN A 238 11.93 11.78 -21.80
CA GLN A 238 11.04 12.84 -22.30
C GLN A 238 9.92 13.13 -21.31
N LEU A 239 9.27 12.10 -20.77
CA LEU A 239 8.15 12.30 -19.84
C LEU A 239 8.59 13.03 -18.57
N PHE A 240 9.77 12.70 -18.03
CA PHE A 240 10.28 13.34 -16.82
C PHE A 240 10.93 14.69 -17.06
N GLY A 241 11.51 14.90 -18.26
CA GLY A 241 12.19 16.16 -18.61
C GLY A 241 11.25 17.24 -19.17
N ALA A 242 10.27 16.84 -19.98
CA ALA A 242 9.39 17.75 -20.71
C ALA A 242 8.00 17.12 -20.96
N PRO A 243 7.21 16.84 -19.92
CA PRO A 243 5.85 16.29 -20.06
C PRO A 243 4.98 17.28 -20.86
N GLN A 244 4.17 16.75 -21.79
CA GLN A 244 3.36 17.56 -22.70
C GLN A 244 1.91 17.67 -22.23
N HIS A 245 1.36 16.59 -21.66
CA HIS A 245 -0.04 16.59 -21.26
C HIS A 245 -0.23 17.18 -19.85
N PRO A 246 -1.24 18.06 -19.62
CA PRO A 246 -1.48 18.68 -18.32
C PRO A 246 -1.61 17.68 -17.16
N TYR A 247 -2.23 16.53 -17.41
CA TYR A 247 -2.36 15.48 -16.41
C TYR A 247 -1.01 14.83 -16.06
N SER A 248 -0.11 14.64 -17.01
CA SER A 248 1.23 14.13 -16.73
C SER A 248 2.02 15.09 -15.87
N ILE A 249 1.89 16.40 -16.12
CA ILE A 249 2.48 17.46 -15.28
C ILE A 249 1.87 17.43 -13.88
N GLU A 250 0.54 17.30 -13.76
CA GLU A 250 -0.15 17.16 -12.47
C GLU A 250 0.36 15.94 -11.69
N LEU A 251 0.47 14.78 -12.35
CA LEU A 251 0.89 13.52 -11.75
C LEU A 251 2.36 13.57 -11.29
N LEU A 252 3.25 14.18 -12.06
CA LEU A 252 4.66 14.40 -11.68
C LEU A 252 4.81 15.36 -10.49
N ASN A 253 3.91 16.35 -10.38
CA ASN A 253 3.89 17.32 -9.29
C ASN A 253 2.98 16.90 -8.12
N ALA A 254 2.47 15.67 -8.13
CA ALA A 254 1.54 15.17 -7.11
C ALA A 254 2.22 14.77 -5.79
N GLU A 255 3.48 15.13 -5.57
CA GLU A 255 4.11 14.89 -4.27
C GLU A 255 3.44 15.72 -3.17
N PRO A 256 3.19 15.11 -1.99
CA PRO A 256 2.76 15.85 -0.82
C PRO A 256 3.83 16.89 -0.46
N GLY A 257 3.60 18.13 -0.84
CA GLY A 257 4.55 19.23 -0.57
C GLY A 257 4.17 20.01 0.68
N GLY A 258 5.12 20.88 1.12
CA GLY A 258 4.98 21.73 2.28
C GLY A 258 5.62 21.16 3.53
N GLU A 259 5.63 21.98 4.56
CA GLU A 259 6.18 21.64 5.89
C GLU A 259 5.07 21.62 6.93
N ALA A 260 5.31 20.99 8.06
CA ALA A 260 4.42 21.02 9.21
C ALA A 260 4.09 22.47 9.61
N LEU A 261 2.88 22.70 10.07
CA LEU A 261 2.44 24.04 10.50
C LEU A 261 3.32 24.52 11.64
N CYS A 262 3.91 25.75 11.50
CA CYS A 262 4.67 26.35 12.60
C CYS A 262 3.74 26.56 13.80
N ARG A 263 4.11 26.04 14.98
CA ARG A 263 3.34 26.22 16.21
C ARG A 263 4.29 26.56 17.37
N GLU A 264 3.81 27.43 18.24
CA GLU A 264 4.50 27.72 19.49
C GLU A 264 4.57 26.48 20.38
N PRO A 265 5.60 26.35 21.25
CA PRO A 265 5.68 25.29 22.23
C PRO A 265 4.42 25.25 23.09
N ALA A 266 3.81 24.09 23.23
CA ALA A 266 2.61 23.85 24.03
C ALA A 266 2.89 22.79 25.11
N GLU A 267 1.93 22.63 26.04
CA GLU A 267 2.00 21.59 27.07
C GLU A 267 2.07 20.19 26.46
N ASP A 268 2.72 19.28 27.16
CA ASP A 268 2.76 17.86 26.80
C ASP A 268 1.36 17.25 26.92
N LEU A 269 0.81 16.79 25.80
CA LEU A 269 -0.47 16.09 25.74
C LEU A 269 -0.33 14.61 26.08
N LEU A 270 0.76 14.01 25.59
CA LEU A 270 1.04 12.58 25.75
C LEU A 270 2.50 12.40 26.17
N GLU A 271 2.69 11.63 27.23
CA GLU A 271 3.99 11.22 27.73
C GLU A 271 4.03 9.70 27.87
N VAL A 272 5.03 9.06 27.28
CA VAL A 272 5.24 7.61 27.34
C VAL A 272 6.64 7.33 27.87
N ARG A 273 6.77 6.40 28.83
CA ARG A 273 8.03 6.02 29.45
C ARG A 273 8.18 4.51 29.52
N HIS A 274 9.33 4.02 29.01
CA HIS A 274 9.75 2.61 29.04
C HIS A 274 8.66 1.65 28.55
N LEU A 275 7.97 2.02 27.43
CA LEU A 275 6.88 1.20 26.89
C LEU A 275 7.41 -0.08 26.26
N ASN A 276 6.86 -1.21 26.69
CA ASN A 276 7.21 -2.54 26.19
C ASN A 276 5.95 -3.31 25.80
N VAL A 277 5.97 -3.94 24.64
CA VAL A 277 4.91 -4.84 24.17
C VAL A 277 5.49 -6.16 23.72
N ARG A 278 4.96 -7.26 24.25
CA ARG A 278 5.41 -8.62 23.95
C ARG A 278 4.25 -9.51 23.53
N PHE A 279 4.41 -10.19 22.40
CA PHE A 279 3.46 -11.20 21.94
C PHE A 279 4.01 -12.60 22.18
N ARG A 280 3.18 -13.50 22.68
CA ARG A 280 3.56 -14.90 22.87
C ARG A 280 3.55 -15.63 21.52
N LEU A 281 4.72 -16.12 21.10
CA LEU A 281 4.89 -16.97 19.93
C LEU A 281 4.81 -18.43 20.37
N GLY A 282 3.64 -19.06 20.24
CA GLY A 282 3.51 -20.49 20.45
C GLY A 282 4.05 -21.00 21.80
N GLY A 283 3.99 -22.27 22.02
CA GLY A 283 4.49 -22.98 23.20
C GLY A 283 3.49 -24.06 23.59
N GLY A 284 3.78 -25.31 23.23
CA GLY A 284 3.08 -26.46 23.79
C GLY A 284 3.45 -26.61 25.25
N TRP A 285 2.72 -27.47 25.99
CA TRP A 285 2.87 -27.71 27.43
C TRP A 285 4.31 -28.12 27.85
N LEU A 286 5.17 -28.56 26.91
CA LEU A 286 6.56 -29.02 27.13
C LEU A 286 7.64 -28.16 26.43
N ARG A 287 7.29 -27.04 25.75
CA ARG A 287 8.27 -26.17 25.10
C ARG A 287 8.37 -24.81 25.80
N ALA A 288 9.59 -24.28 25.91
CA ALA A 288 9.85 -22.95 26.43
C ALA A 288 8.98 -21.91 25.71
N LYS A 289 8.36 -20.99 26.47
CA LYS A 289 7.56 -19.90 25.92
C LYS A 289 8.50 -18.96 25.16
N SER A 290 8.29 -18.81 23.86
CA SER A 290 8.96 -17.79 23.04
C SER A 290 8.11 -16.54 22.98
N TYR A 291 8.75 -15.37 23.03
CA TYR A 291 8.08 -14.05 22.96
C TYR A 291 8.70 -13.24 21.84
N LEU A 292 7.84 -12.56 21.07
CA LEU A 292 8.25 -11.51 20.16
C LEU A 292 8.16 -10.19 20.90
N HIS A 293 9.25 -9.46 21.03
CA HIS A 293 9.30 -8.10 21.55
C HIS A 293 8.97 -7.15 20.38
N ALA A 294 7.73 -6.71 20.30
CA ALA A 294 7.28 -5.83 19.23
C ALA A 294 7.58 -4.35 19.52
N VAL A 295 7.67 -3.99 20.81
CA VAL A 295 8.08 -2.66 21.31
C VAL A 295 8.98 -2.89 22.50
N ASN A 296 10.14 -2.24 22.52
CA ASN A 296 11.20 -2.45 23.52
C ASN A 296 11.68 -1.12 24.12
N GLY A 297 11.20 -0.78 25.32
CA GLY A 297 11.68 0.33 26.13
C GLY A 297 11.53 1.72 25.50
N ILE A 298 10.43 1.98 24.79
CA ILE A 298 10.24 3.24 24.06
C ILE A 298 9.80 4.38 24.99
N ASP A 299 10.50 5.52 24.85
CA ASP A 299 10.15 6.80 25.46
C ASP A 299 9.77 7.81 24.38
N LEU A 300 8.66 8.54 24.57
CA LEU A 300 8.26 9.64 23.70
C LEU A 300 7.41 10.67 24.43
N ASN A 301 7.45 11.91 23.93
CA ASN A 301 6.58 13.00 24.34
C ASN A 301 5.92 13.59 23.09
N LEU A 302 4.67 14.03 23.22
CA LEU A 302 3.94 14.70 22.16
C LEU A 302 3.18 15.90 22.71
N GLN A 303 3.53 17.08 22.22
CA GLN A 303 2.91 18.34 22.61
C GLN A 303 1.56 18.55 21.91
N ARG A 304 0.64 19.23 22.59
CA ARG A 304 -0.69 19.58 22.07
C ARG A 304 -0.56 20.34 20.73
N GLY A 305 -1.36 19.95 19.78
CA GLY A 305 -1.42 20.58 18.44
C GLY A 305 -0.27 20.19 17.51
N LYS A 306 0.74 19.42 17.96
CA LYS A 306 1.83 18.94 17.11
C LYS A 306 1.52 17.57 16.49
N THR A 307 2.31 17.22 15.49
CA THR A 307 2.33 15.88 14.87
C THR A 307 3.68 15.23 15.18
N LEU A 308 3.63 14.04 15.80
CA LEU A 308 4.80 13.16 15.91
C LEU A 308 4.72 12.10 14.82
N GLY A 309 5.68 12.12 13.90
CA GLY A 309 5.87 11.11 12.88
C GLY A 309 6.56 9.87 13.43
N ILE A 310 6.09 8.68 13.07
CA ILE A 310 6.74 7.41 13.37
C ILE A 310 6.98 6.67 12.07
N VAL A 311 8.24 6.44 11.73
CA VAL A 311 8.67 5.80 10.48
C VAL A 311 9.53 4.57 10.73
N GLY A 312 9.66 3.70 9.73
CA GLY A 312 10.48 2.49 9.77
C GLY A 312 9.91 1.42 8.85
N GLU A 313 10.62 0.33 8.67
CA GLU A 313 10.20 -0.81 7.84
C GLU A 313 8.94 -1.50 8.38
N SER A 314 8.27 -2.27 7.51
CA SER A 314 7.14 -3.11 7.92
C SER A 314 7.60 -4.12 8.98
N GLY A 315 6.82 -4.24 10.07
CA GLY A 315 7.18 -5.11 11.20
C GLY A 315 8.11 -4.48 12.22
N SER A 316 8.55 -3.22 12.09
CA SER A 316 9.39 -2.54 13.10
C SER A 316 8.65 -2.17 14.40
N GLY A 317 7.34 -2.43 14.52
CA GLY A 317 6.55 -2.22 15.73
C GLY A 317 5.74 -0.93 15.78
N LYS A 318 5.70 -0.10 14.74
CA LYS A 318 5.02 1.22 14.68
C LYS A 318 3.54 1.15 15.06
N SER A 319 2.77 0.35 14.36
CA SER A 319 1.33 0.17 14.62
C SER A 319 1.08 -0.41 16.02
N THR A 320 1.94 -1.35 16.46
CA THR A 320 1.88 -1.90 17.81
C THR A 320 2.13 -0.81 18.86
N LEU A 321 3.12 0.07 18.65
CA LEU A 321 3.39 1.21 19.52
C LEU A 321 2.18 2.14 19.61
N GLY A 322 1.63 2.59 18.47
CA GLY A 322 0.47 3.47 18.42
C GLY A 322 -0.75 2.88 19.12
N GLN A 323 -1.06 1.63 18.84
CA GLN A 323 -2.20 0.93 19.44
C GLN A 323 -2.01 0.62 20.93
N ALA A 324 -0.78 0.37 21.38
CA ALA A 324 -0.46 0.22 22.80
C ALA A 324 -0.62 1.54 23.57
N ILE A 325 -0.24 2.67 22.99
CA ILE A 325 -0.47 4.01 23.55
C ILE A 325 -1.97 4.26 23.77
N LEU A 326 -2.81 3.84 22.83
CA LEU A 326 -4.28 3.93 22.97
C LEU A 326 -4.88 2.84 23.86
N ARG A 327 -4.05 2.01 24.51
CA ARG A 327 -4.52 0.91 25.38
C ARG A 327 -5.46 -0.07 24.63
N LEU A 328 -5.15 -0.36 23.36
CA LEU A 328 -5.80 -1.43 22.59
C LEU A 328 -5.11 -2.78 22.80
N PHE A 329 -3.86 -2.76 23.27
CA PHE A 329 -3.09 -3.92 23.73
C PHE A 329 -2.59 -3.69 25.16
N ASP A 330 -2.30 -4.79 25.85
CA ASP A 330 -1.59 -4.74 27.12
C ASP A 330 -0.12 -4.38 26.87
N ALA A 331 0.35 -3.39 27.61
CA ALA A 331 1.73 -2.92 27.53
C ALA A 331 2.29 -2.73 28.94
N GLN A 332 3.62 -2.84 29.07
CA GLN A 332 4.36 -2.51 30.30
C GLN A 332 5.06 -1.16 30.10
N GLY A 333 5.07 -0.32 31.09
CA GLY A 333 5.60 1.04 31.07
C GLY A 333 4.56 2.03 31.54
N SER A 334 4.85 3.32 31.44
CA SER A 334 3.92 4.40 31.82
C SER A 334 3.41 5.15 30.59
N ILE A 335 2.10 5.40 30.56
CA ILE A 335 1.43 6.19 29.51
C ILE A 335 0.60 7.26 30.21
N ARG A 336 0.96 8.52 30.03
CA ARG A 336 0.21 9.65 30.60
C ARG A 336 -0.41 10.48 29.49
N PHE A 337 -1.72 10.67 29.58
CA PHE A 337 -2.47 11.53 28.69
C PHE A 337 -3.04 12.72 29.48
N GLN A 338 -2.58 13.93 29.17
CA GLN A 338 -2.89 15.15 29.95
C GLN A 338 -2.58 15.00 31.44
N GLY A 339 -1.48 14.35 31.77
CA GLY A 339 -1.08 14.08 33.16
C GLY A 339 -1.77 12.89 33.83
N GLU A 340 -2.86 12.35 33.27
CA GLU A 340 -3.56 11.17 33.77
C GLU A 340 -2.86 9.88 33.30
N ALA A 341 -2.58 8.98 34.25
CA ALA A 341 -1.94 7.69 33.98
C ALA A 341 -2.94 6.69 33.42
N LEU A 342 -2.72 6.21 32.17
CA LEU A 342 -3.64 5.30 31.48
C LEU A 342 -3.39 3.83 31.81
N GLU A 343 -2.20 3.45 32.21
CA GLU A 343 -1.76 2.06 32.41
C GLU A 343 -2.54 1.32 33.50
N HIS A 344 -3.08 2.04 34.48
CA HIS A 344 -3.82 1.47 35.61
C HIS A 344 -5.35 1.50 35.43
N LEU A 345 -5.84 2.17 34.36
CA LEU A 345 -7.28 2.33 34.15
C LEU A 345 -7.93 1.04 33.64
N SER A 346 -9.07 0.68 34.24
CA SER A 346 -9.95 -0.37 33.73
C SER A 346 -10.64 0.06 32.44
N GLY A 347 -11.18 -0.88 31.65
CA GLY A 347 -11.92 -0.57 30.43
C GLY A 347 -13.09 0.40 30.63
N LYS A 348 -13.78 0.36 31.82
CA LYS A 348 -14.84 1.31 32.16
C LYS A 348 -14.30 2.73 32.38
N GLN A 349 -13.14 2.86 33.00
CA GLN A 349 -12.49 4.15 33.26
C GLN A 349 -11.86 4.73 31.98
N LEU A 350 -11.36 3.88 31.06
CA LEU A 350 -10.86 4.30 29.76
C LEU A 350 -11.96 4.79 28.79
N ARG A 351 -13.21 4.33 28.97
CA ARG A 351 -14.31 4.65 28.04
C ARG A 351 -14.52 6.16 27.82
N PRO A 352 -14.54 7.04 28.85
CA PRO A 352 -14.64 8.49 28.63
C PRO A 352 -13.46 9.07 27.88
N LEU A 353 -12.23 8.55 28.14
CA LEU A 353 -11.01 9.01 27.47
C LEU A 353 -10.95 8.58 25.99
N ARG A 354 -11.59 7.48 25.61
CA ARG A 354 -11.67 7.03 24.21
C ARG A 354 -12.36 8.04 23.30
N LYS A 355 -13.27 8.89 23.80
CA LYS A 355 -13.81 10.02 23.05
C LYS A 355 -12.72 10.98 22.60
N ARG A 356 -11.70 11.18 23.44
CA ARG A 356 -10.61 12.14 23.26
C ARG A 356 -9.40 11.53 22.54
N LEU A 357 -9.30 10.18 22.54
CA LEU A 357 -8.24 9.38 21.93
C LEU A 357 -8.87 8.57 20.79
N GLN A 358 -8.64 8.97 19.55
CA GLN A 358 -9.23 8.34 18.37
C GLN A 358 -8.17 7.69 17.49
N VAL A 359 -8.61 6.78 16.62
CA VAL A 359 -7.73 6.08 15.67
C VAL A 359 -8.35 6.00 14.29
N VAL A 360 -7.51 6.23 13.29
CA VAL A 360 -7.76 5.91 11.88
C VAL A 360 -6.81 4.78 11.51
N PHE A 361 -7.36 3.60 11.21
CA PHE A 361 -6.59 2.39 10.90
C PHE A 361 -6.07 2.37 9.48
N GLN A 362 -5.04 1.57 9.23
CA GLN A 362 -4.35 1.40 7.96
C GLN A 362 -5.27 0.95 6.81
N ASP A 363 -6.20 0.04 7.07
CA ASP A 363 -7.13 -0.49 6.08
C ASP A 363 -8.50 0.19 6.19
N PRO A 364 -8.83 1.13 5.29
CA PRO A 364 -10.14 1.76 5.28
C PRO A 364 -11.27 0.80 4.87
N PHE A 365 -10.97 -0.30 4.16
CA PHE A 365 -11.94 -1.31 3.78
C PHE A 365 -12.34 -2.18 4.98
N GLY A 366 -11.36 -2.70 5.71
CA GLY A 366 -11.61 -3.53 6.89
C GLY A 366 -12.08 -2.75 8.11
N SER A 367 -11.79 -1.45 8.19
CA SER A 367 -12.16 -0.61 9.33
C SER A 367 -13.60 -0.06 9.29
N LEU A 368 -14.24 -0.05 8.12
CA LEU A 368 -15.62 0.39 7.93
C LEU A 368 -16.53 -0.83 7.75
N SER A 369 -17.59 -0.93 8.58
CA SER A 369 -18.55 -2.04 8.45
C SER A 369 -19.26 -1.99 7.09
N PRO A 370 -19.16 -3.02 6.23
CA PRO A 370 -19.82 -3.02 4.93
C PRO A 370 -21.35 -3.13 5.02
N ARG A 371 -21.89 -3.40 6.21
CA ARG A 371 -23.32 -3.57 6.47
C ARG A 371 -24.01 -2.31 6.99
N LEU A 372 -23.25 -1.26 7.31
CA LEU A 372 -23.75 0.01 7.82
C LEU A 372 -23.58 1.08 6.75
N CYS A 373 -24.56 2.00 6.65
CA CYS A 373 -24.37 3.20 5.82
C CYS A 373 -23.41 4.18 6.50
N VAL A 374 -22.91 5.15 5.74
CA VAL A 374 -21.92 6.14 6.20
C VAL A 374 -22.41 6.91 7.42
N GLU A 375 -23.68 7.32 7.44
CA GLU A 375 -24.29 7.99 8.59
C GLU A 375 -24.20 7.14 9.87
N GLN A 376 -24.56 5.86 9.78
CA GLN A 376 -24.51 4.94 10.91
C GLN A 376 -23.08 4.74 11.43
N ILE A 377 -22.10 4.62 10.51
CA ILE A 377 -20.68 4.45 10.84
C ILE A 377 -20.13 5.66 11.60
N ILE A 378 -20.47 6.88 11.15
CA ILE A 378 -19.99 8.11 11.79
C ILE A 378 -20.74 8.36 13.09
N ALA A 379 -22.06 8.13 13.13
CA ALA A 379 -22.90 8.38 14.31
C ALA A 379 -22.67 7.37 15.45
N GLU A 380 -22.06 6.19 15.21
CA GLU A 380 -21.83 5.15 16.22
C GLU A 380 -21.10 5.71 17.45
N GLY A 381 -20.03 6.49 17.23
CA GLY A 381 -19.28 7.13 18.31
C GLY A 381 -20.13 8.13 19.11
N LEU A 382 -20.99 8.90 18.45
CA LEU A 382 -21.89 9.85 19.11
C LEU A 382 -22.93 9.13 19.98
N GLN A 383 -23.46 7.98 19.53
CA GLN A 383 -24.41 7.17 20.33
C GLN A 383 -23.80 6.64 21.62
N VAL A 384 -22.49 6.38 21.62
CA VAL A 384 -21.77 5.82 22.77
C VAL A 384 -21.27 6.91 23.73
N HIS A 385 -20.93 8.10 23.21
CA HIS A 385 -20.18 9.12 23.94
C HIS A 385 -20.89 10.48 24.08
N SER A 386 -22.15 10.60 23.61
CA SER A 386 -22.94 11.83 23.76
C SER A 386 -24.41 11.53 24.05
N ASP A 387 -25.11 12.50 24.63
CA ASP A 387 -26.55 12.45 24.91
C ASP A 387 -27.39 13.14 23.81
N LEU A 388 -26.79 13.36 22.61
CA LEU A 388 -27.46 14.01 21.48
C LEU A 388 -28.67 13.19 21.01
N ASP A 389 -29.77 13.88 20.68
CA ASP A 389 -30.91 13.24 20.04
C ASP A 389 -30.63 12.82 18.60
N ALA A 390 -31.57 12.16 17.93
CA ALA A 390 -31.39 11.65 16.58
C ALA A 390 -31.15 12.77 15.55
N ALA A 391 -31.88 13.88 15.68
CA ALA A 391 -31.78 15.01 14.75
C ALA A 391 -30.48 15.81 14.95
N GLU A 392 -30.01 15.90 16.20
CA GLU A 392 -28.72 16.52 16.52
C GLU A 392 -27.54 15.67 16.00
N ARG A 393 -27.63 14.34 16.16
CA ARG A 393 -26.63 13.41 15.59
C ARG A 393 -26.57 13.53 14.07
N GLU A 394 -27.72 13.53 13.39
CA GLU A 394 -27.77 13.69 11.92
C GLU A 394 -27.12 15.00 11.49
N ARG A 395 -27.44 16.11 12.15
CA ARG A 395 -26.82 17.42 11.87
C ARG A 395 -25.30 17.37 12.04
N THR A 396 -24.83 16.78 13.14
CA THR A 396 -23.39 16.64 13.42
C THR A 396 -22.69 15.78 12.37
N VAL A 397 -23.33 14.69 11.89
CA VAL A 397 -22.80 13.86 10.78
C VAL A 397 -22.74 14.66 9.48
N ILE A 398 -23.78 15.44 9.16
CA ILE A 398 -23.80 16.29 7.97
C ILE A 398 -22.63 17.30 7.99
N ASP A 399 -22.40 17.94 9.13
CA ASP A 399 -21.35 18.95 9.27
C ASP A 399 -19.97 18.33 9.14
N VAL A 400 -19.69 17.20 9.79
CA VAL A 400 -18.37 16.53 9.67
C VAL A 400 -18.13 15.97 8.25
N LEU A 401 -19.18 15.54 7.52
CA LEU A 401 -19.03 15.15 6.13
C LEU A 401 -18.59 16.32 5.25
N ARG A 402 -19.15 17.51 5.46
CA ARG A 402 -18.70 18.74 4.78
C ARG A 402 -17.25 19.08 5.13
N GLU A 403 -16.88 18.97 6.39
CA GLU A 403 -15.50 19.22 6.86
C GLU A 403 -14.47 18.30 6.16
N VAL A 404 -14.79 17.02 5.94
CA VAL A 404 -13.89 16.11 5.23
C VAL A 404 -14.03 16.20 3.70
N GLY A 405 -14.88 17.10 3.18
CA GLY A 405 -15.07 17.32 1.74
C GLY A 405 -15.86 16.21 1.05
N LEU A 406 -16.85 15.64 1.74
CA LEU A 406 -17.81 14.68 1.18
C LEU A 406 -19.19 15.34 1.06
N ASP A 407 -19.94 14.95 0.02
CA ASP A 407 -21.33 15.39 -0.13
C ASP A 407 -22.21 14.76 0.97
N PRO A 408 -22.87 15.55 1.83
CA PRO A 408 -23.78 15.04 2.85
C PRO A 408 -24.92 14.18 2.32
N ALA A 409 -25.35 14.38 1.08
CA ALA A 409 -26.39 13.55 0.45
C ALA A 409 -25.96 12.07 0.32
N SER A 410 -24.64 11.82 0.29
CA SER A 410 -24.08 10.47 0.20
C SER A 410 -24.12 9.68 1.51
N ARG A 411 -24.59 10.25 2.64
CA ARG A 411 -24.58 9.63 3.97
C ARG A 411 -25.36 8.31 4.08
N HIS A 412 -26.34 8.11 3.19
CA HIS A 412 -27.16 6.89 3.16
C HIS A 412 -26.54 5.75 2.33
N ARG A 413 -25.43 6.03 1.62
CA ARG A 413 -24.71 5.04 0.83
C ARG A 413 -23.82 4.16 1.70
N TYR A 414 -23.46 2.99 1.17
CA TYR A 414 -22.61 2.01 1.85
C TYR A 414 -21.12 2.21 1.46
N PRO A 415 -20.17 1.78 2.32
CA PRO A 415 -18.74 1.96 2.05
C PRO A 415 -18.28 1.43 0.70
N HIS A 416 -18.83 0.33 0.21
CA HIS A 416 -18.44 -0.26 -1.07
C HIS A 416 -18.78 0.60 -2.30
N GLU A 417 -19.63 1.61 -2.15
CA GLU A 417 -20.02 2.54 -3.22
C GLU A 417 -19.06 3.75 -3.33
N PHE A 418 -18.02 3.81 -2.50
CA PHE A 418 -17.06 4.91 -2.44
C PHE A 418 -15.67 4.48 -2.90
N SER A 419 -14.91 5.43 -3.48
CA SER A 419 -13.50 5.23 -3.79
C SER A 419 -12.64 5.07 -2.53
N GLY A 420 -11.41 4.56 -2.66
CA GLY A 420 -10.46 4.43 -1.55
C GLY A 420 -10.25 5.74 -0.78
N GLY A 421 -10.01 6.84 -1.49
CA GLY A 421 -9.85 8.16 -0.88
C GLY A 421 -11.10 8.70 -0.19
N GLN A 422 -12.29 8.42 -0.73
CA GLN A 422 -13.55 8.77 -0.08
C GLN A 422 -13.77 7.94 1.20
N ARG A 423 -13.47 6.64 1.17
CA ARG A 423 -13.52 5.78 2.39
C ARG A 423 -12.56 6.26 3.47
N GLN A 424 -11.37 6.71 3.07
CA GLN A 424 -10.42 7.31 4.01
C GLN A 424 -10.97 8.58 4.66
N ARG A 425 -11.65 9.45 3.89
CA ARG A 425 -12.34 10.62 4.42
C ARG A 425 -13.48 10.25 5.38
N ILE A 426 -14.21 9.16 5.12
CA ILE A 426 -15.23 8.62 6.04
C ILE A 426 -14.58 8.13 7.34
N ALA A 427 -13.44 7.43 7.29
CA ALA A 427 -12.71 6.98 8.46
C ALA A 427 -12.19 8.17 9.30
N ILE A 428 -11.70 9.23 8.66
CA ILE A 428 -11.31 10.48 9.31
C ILE A 428 -12.54 11.15 9.94
N ALA A 429 -13.68 11.24 9.24
CA ALA A 429 -14.92 11.82 9.75
C ALA A 429 -15.43 11.09 11.01
N ARG A 430 -15.36 9.74 11.00
CA ARG A 430 -15.72 8.90 12.16
C ARG A 430 -14.88 9.24 13.40
N ALA A 431 -13.59 9.50 13.23
CA ALA A 431 -12.72 9.92 14.33
C ALA A 431 -12.99 11.38 14.75
N LEU A 432 -13.17 12.28 13.78
CA LEU A 432 -13.30 13.73 13.99
C LEU A 432 -14.61 14.12 14.68
N VAL A 433 -15.71 13.40 14.41
CA VAL A 433 -17.05 13.71 14.92
C VAL A 433 -17.12 13.80 16.45
N LEU A 434 -16.22 13.12 17.14
CA LEU A 434 -16.08 13.13 18.61
C LEU A 434 -15.27 14.29 19.15
N LYS A 435 -14.69 15.15 18.27
CA LYS A 435 -13.80 16.26 18.61
C LYS A 435 -12.65 15.81 19.53
N PRO A 436 -11.80 14.89 19.07
CA PRO A 436 -10.72 14.31 19.88
C PRO A 436 -9.59 15.32 20.11
N ASP A 437 -8.80 15.10 21.16
CA ASP A 437 -7.53 15.82 21.39
C ASP A 437 -6.37 15.17 20.63
N LEU A 438 -6.38 13.83 20.53
CA LEU A 438 -5.35 13.03 19.87
C LEU A 438 -5.97 12.06 18.87
N ILE A 439 -5.43 12.04 17.65
CA ILE A 439 -5.75 11.03 16.64
C ILE A 439 -4.47 10.25 16.29
N LEU A 440 -4.52 8.93 16.49
CA LEU A 440 -3.57 8.01 15.89
C LEU A 440 -3.97 7.80 14.43
N LEU A 441 -3.08 8.14 13.52
CA LEU A 441 -3.21 7.94 12.09
C LEU A 441 -2.24 6.81 11.68
N ASP A 442 -2.75 5.58 11.59
CA ASP A 442 -1.93 4.40 11.28
C ASP A 442 -1.94 4.14 9.78
N GLU A 443 -0.89 4.57 9.08
CA GLU A 443 -0.70 4.50 7.63
C GLU A 443 -1.93 4.98 6.81
N PRO A 444 -2.48 6.17 7.07
CA PRO A 444 -3.77 6.59 6.51
C PRO A 444 -3.74 6.84 4.99
N THR A 445 -2.60 6.76 4.35
CA THR A 445 -2.42 7.05 2.92
C THR A 445 -1.79 5.91 2.13
N SER A 446 -1.47 4.77 2.76
CA SER A 446 -0.67 3.70 2.15
C SER A 446 -1.32 3.00 0.95
N ALA A 447 -2.65 2.97 0.90
CA ALA A 447 -3.43 2.33 -0.18
C ALA A 447 -3.97 3.33 -1.22
N LEU A 448 -3.49 4.58 -1.20
CA LEU A 448 -3.98 5.68 -2.03
C LEU A 448 -2.94 6.07 -3.08
N ASP A 449 -3.43 6.50 -4.26
CA ASP A 449 -2.56 7.10 -5.27
C ASP A 449 -2.03 8.48 -4.83
N ARG A 450 -0.97 8.95 -5.48
CA ARG A 450 -0.25 10.18 -5.10
C ARG A 450 -1.14 11.42 -5.06
N THR A 451 -2.07 11.55 -6.00
CA THR A 451 -3.00 12.69 -6.06
C THR A 451 -3.93 12.70 -4.85
N VAL A 452 -4.50 11.54 -4.51
CA VAL A 452 -5.37 11.39 -3.33
C VAL A 452 -4.57 11.52 -2.03
N GLN A 453 -3.33 11.00 -1.96
CA GLN A 453 -2.45 11.22 -0.81
C GLN A 453 -2.25 12.70 -0.52
N LYS A 454 -1.92 13.51 -1.55
CA LYS A 454 -1.77 14.97 -1.44
C LYS A 454 -3.03 15.63 -0.88
N GLN A 455 -4.20 15.22 -1.36
CA GLN A 455 -5.49 15.74 -0.88
C GLN A 455 -5.76 15.37 0.60
N ILE A 456 -5.43 14.14 1.03
CA ILE A 456 -5.60 13.71 2.44
C ILE A 456 -4.63 14.46 3.35
N VAL A 457 -3.37 14.65 2.92
CA VAL A 457 -2.38 15.44 3.67
C VAL A 457 -2.87 16.89 3.85
N ALA A 458 -3.36 17.52 2.78
CA ALA A 458 -3.92 18.87 2.84
C ALA A 458 -5.15 18.94 3.76
N LEU A 459 -6.02 17.92 3.74
CA LEU A 459 -7.17 17.81 4.64
C LEU A 459 -6.72 17.73 6.10
N LEU A 460 -5.76 16.84 6.44
CA LEU A 460 -5.27 16.66 7.81
C LEU A 460 -4.61 17.94 8.34
N ARG A 461 -3.85 18.66 7.51
CA ARG A 461 -3.25 19.96 7.87
C ARG A 461 -4.32 21.00 8.18
N ARG A 462 -5.35 21.10 7.33
CA ARG A 462 -6.47 22.02 7.54
C ARG A 462 -7.21 21.69 8.84
N LEU A 463 -7.59 20.43 9.06
CA LEU A 463 -8.26 19.99 10.29
C LEU A 463 -7.41 20.24 11.54
N GLN A 464 -6.09 20.05 11.45
CA GLN A 464 -5.18 20.36 12.53
C GLN A 464 -5.15 21.86 12.85
N ALA A 465 -5.16 22.72 11.82
CA ALA A 465 -5.18 24.18 11.98
C ALA A 465 -6.51 24.66 12.60
N GLU A 466 -7.63 24.15 12.11
CA GLU A 466 -8.98 24.57 12.51
C GLU A 466 -9.36 24.08 13.93
N HIS A 467 -9.01 22.84 14.28
CA HIS A 467 -9.42 22.20 15.54
C HIS A 467 -8.31 22.05 16.59
N GLY A 468 -7.08 22.44 16.29
CA GLY A 468 -5.95 22.27 17.21
C GLY A 468 -5.58 20.80 17.48
N LEU A 469 -5.86 19.90 16.53
CA LEU A 469 -5.67 18.46 16.69
C LEU A 469 -4.20 18.09 16.88
N THR A 470 -3.97 17.08 17.70
CA THR A 470 -2.65 16.46 17.88
C THR A 470 -2.64 15.13 17.14
N TYR A 471 -1.58 14.86 16.37
CA TYR A 471 -1.47 13.62 15.61
C TYR A 471 -0.30 12.77 16.06
N LEU A 472 -0.55 11.48 16.23
CA LEU A 472 0.46 10.44 16.20
C LEU A 472 0.39 9.80 14.82
N PHE A 473 1.33 10.11 13.95
CA PHE A 473 1.27 9.79 12.52
C PHE A 473 2.26 8.70 12.15
N ILE A 474 1.76 7.53 11.80
CA ILE A 474 2.56 6.38 11.34
C ILE A 474 2.51 6.33 9.83
N SER A 475 3.66 6.27 9.18
CA SER A 475 3.76 6.07 7.74
C SER A 475 5.12 5.48 7.36
N HIS A 476 5.15 4.80 6.23
CA HIS A 476 6.39 4.42 5.56
C HIS A 476 6.76 5.40 4.43
N ASP A 477 5.86 6.34 4.06
CA ASP A 477 6.09 7.38 3.06
C ASP A 477 6.67 8.63 3.71
N LEU A 478 7.97 8.85 3.50
CA LEU A 478 8.70 9.95 4.11
C LEU A 478 8.31 11.33 3.54
N ALA A 479 7.83 11.41 2.29
CA ALA A 479 7.34 12.67 1.73
C ALA A 479 6.07 13.15 2.46
N VAL A 480 5.16 12.22 2.75
CA VAL A 480 3.95 12.49 3.55
C VAL A 480 4.31 12.91 4.98
N VAL A 481 5.28 12.20 5.60
CA VAL A 481 5.73 12.50 6.96
C VAL A 481 6.36 13.88 7.02
N ARG A 482 7.23 14.24 6.07
CA ARG A 482 7.84 15.58 5.98
C ARG A 482 6.80 16.69 5.88
N ALA A 483 5.71 16.45 5.17
CA ALA A 483 4.64 17.43 4.99
C ALA A 483 3.76 17.65 6.24
N LEU A 484 3.74 16.71 7.21
CA LEU A 484 2.83 16.74 8.36
C LEU A 484 3.53 16.77 9.71
N ALA A 485 4.66 16.09 9.86
CA ALA A 485 5.29 15.84 11.16
C ALA A 485 6.22 17.00 11.57
N HIS A 486 6.08 17.42 12.84
CA HIS A 486 6.97 18.38 13.48
C HIS A 486 8.22 17.67 14.00
N ASP A 487 8.00 16.57 14.71
CA ASP A 487 9.03 15.71 15.26
C ASP A 487 8.91 14.31 14.66
N LEU A 488 10.03 13.61 14.56
CA LEU A 488 10.14 12.31 13.91
C LEU A 488 10.83 11.29 14.83
N ILE A 489 10.28 10.07 14.85
CA ILE A 489 10.90 8.90 15.46
C ILE A 489 11.11 7.85 14.37
N VAL A 490 12.32 7.33 14.28
CA VAL A 490 12.70 6.23 13.38
C VAL A 490 12.78 4.94 14.19
N MET A 491 11.97 3.94 13.82
CA MET A 491 11.89 2.65 14.50
C MET A 491 12.50 1.53 13.66
N LYS A 492 13.25 0.66 14.34
CA LYS A 492 13.78 -0.60 13.79
C LYS A 492 13.72 -1.69 14.86
N ASP A 493 13.23 -2.88 14.50
CA ASP A 493 13.22 -4.07 15.37
C ASP A 493 12.63 -3.82 16.78
N GLY A 494 11.59 -2.96 16.86
CA GLY A 494 10.90 -2.63 18.12
C GLY A 494 11.55 -1.53 18.94
N GLU A 495 12.64 -0.92 18.48
CA GLU A 495 13.40 0.12 19.18
C GLU A 495 13.40 1.44 18.40
N VAL A 496 13.60 2.56 19.10
CA VAL A 496 13.85 3.86 18.49
C VAL A 496 15.35 3.99 18.21
N VAL A 497 15.72 4.05 16.92
CA VAL A 497 17.13 4.18 16.51
C VAL A 497 17.56 5.63 16.33
N GLU A 498 16.62 6.52 16.02
CA GLU A 498 16.87 7.96 15.90
C GLU A 498 15.59 8.76 16.15
N ARG A 499 15.74 9.96 16.72
CA ARG A 499 14.62 10.89 16.95
C ARG A 499 15.09 12.34 16.88
N GLY A 500 14.22 13.25 16.46
CA GLY A 500 14.52 14.69 16.43
C GLY A 500 13.45 15.46 15.68
N GLU A 501 13.71 16.75 15.47
CA GLU A 501 12.90 17.59 14.59
C GLU A 501 12.95 17.04 13.17
N THR A 502 11.81 17.03 12.50
CA THR A 502 11.67 16.39 11.18
C THR A 502 12.67 16.95 10.16
N ASN A 503 12.74 18.28 9.99
CA ASN A 503 13.65 18.89 9.01
C ASN A 503 15.12 18.62 9.34
N ALA A 504 15.50 18.64 10.62
CA ALA A 504 16.87 18.34 11.04
C ALA A 504 17.26 16.90 10.68
N LEU A 505 16.37 15.91 10.90
CA LEU A 505 16.63 14.51 10.55
C LEU A 505 16.71 14.30 9.04
N PHE A 506 15.88 14.99 8.25
CA PHE A 506 15.93 14.89 6.79
C PHE A 506 17.23 15.42 6.19
N HIS A 507 17.85 16.43 6.81
CA HIS A 507 19.10 17.03 6.31
C HIS A 507 20.36 16.40 6.93
N ALA A 508 20.30 15.92 8.16
CA ALA A 508 21.48 15.54 8.94
C ALA A 508 21.28 14.28 9.78
N ALA A 509 20.62 13.24 9.20
CA ALA A 509 20.48 11.95 9.85
C ALA A 509 21.83 11.35 10.25
N GLN A 510 21.94 10.92 11.51
CA GLN A 510 23.17 10.35 12.07
C GLN A 510 23.20 8.83 11.96
N HIS A 511 22.06 8.18 12.21
CA HIS A 511 22.00 6.73 12.23
C HIS A 511 22.06 6.15 10.80
N PRO A 512 22.89 5.10 10.54
CA PRO A 512 23.04 4.51 9.20
C PRO A 512 21.71 4.05 8.59
N TYR A 513 20.84 3.44 9.38
CA TYR A 513 19.52 2.99 8.95
C TYR A 513 18.62 4.15 8.53
N THR A 514 18.64 5.29 9.25
CA THR A 514 17.86 6.48 8.85
C THR A 514 18.34 7.02 7.52
N ARG A 515 19.67 7.04 7.29
CA ARG A 515 20.25 7.45 6.00
C ARG A 515 19.83 6.52 4.86
N GLU A 516 19.84 5.20 5.09
CA GLU A 516 19.37 4.21 4.10
C GLU A 516 17.89 4.43 3.77
N LEU A 517 17.04 4.67 4.77
CA LEU A 517 15.61 4.92 4.61
C LEU A 517 15.35 6.20 3.82
N LEU A 518 16.05 7.30 4.14
CA LEU A 518 15.97 8.57 3.42
C LEU A 518 16.47 8.44 1.98
N ALA A 519 17.61 7.79 1.76
CA ALA A 519 18.15 7.55 0.43
C ALA A 519 17.21 6.69 -0.43
N ALA A 520 16.51 5.72 0.16
CA ALA A 520 15.54 4.92 -0.57
C ALA A 520 14.31 5.72 -1.03
N SER A 521 13.92 6.76 -0.27
CA SER A 521 12.72 7.56 -0.54
C SER A 521 12.94 8.74 -1.48
N PHE A 522 14.17 9.33 -1.51
CA PHE A 522 14.45 10.55 -2.27
C PHE A 522 15.50 10.37 -3.37
N SER A 523 16.01 9.16 -3.62
CA SER A 523 16.90 8.86 -4.75
C SER A 523 16.06 8.68 -6.02
N GLY A 524 15.44 9.74 -6.52
CA GLY A 524 14.72 9.80 -7.78
C GLY A 524 15.40 10.76 -8.76
#